data_ba7ea490bbba37f85650994425a9b8a6
#
_entry.id   ba7ea490bbba37f85650994425a9b8a6
#
_cell.length_a   1.000
_cell.length_b   1.000
_cell.length_c   1.000
_cell.angle_alpha   90.00
_cell.angle_beta   90.00
_cell.angle_gamma   90.00
#
_symmetry.space_group_name_H-M   'P 1'
#
loop_
_entity.id
_entity.type
_entity.pdbx_description
1 polymer ?
#
loop_
_entity_poly.entity_id
_entity_poly.type
_entity_poly.pdbx_seq_one_letter_code
_entity_poly.pdbx_strand_id
1 'polypeptide(L)'
;MYDRLRDFIEKLSVGKFQVPRCGSCNTMVWPPCHYCPLCHSKTALEDIETIGTLLEFTNSSIEGIHSTFGLVDMSGIKLLGTFNTSELKEGQKVRMVTCGLRSDGTTFYFFEPL
;
A
#
# COMPACT_ATOMS: atom_id res chain seq x y z
N MET A 1 -10.04 -19.45 -0.16
CA MET A 1 -8.82 -19.25 0.50
C MET A 1 -8.56 -17.84 0.79
N TYR A 2 -8.98 -17.02 -0.02
CA TYR A 2 -8.58 -15.67 0.00
C TYR A 2 -9.73 -14.76 0.24
N ASP A 3 -10.67 -15.19 1.10
CA ASP A 3 -11.84 -14.37 1.34
C ASP A 3 -11.48 -13.00 1.83
N ARG A 4 -10.47 -12.92 2.67
CA ARG A 4 -10.11 -11.64 3.17
C ARG A 4 -9.19 -10.93 2.23
N LEU A 5 -8.47 -11.65 1.42
CA LEU A 5 -7.80 -11.03 0.30
C LEU A 5 -8.84 -10.47 -0.64
N ARG A 6 -9.95 -11.17 -0.80
CA ARG A 6 -11.07 -10.67 -1.58
C ARG A 6 -11.62 -9.38 -0.98
N ASP A 7 -11.82 -9.32 0.34
CA ASP A 7 -12.32 -8.11 0.99
C ASP A 7 -11.37 -6.94 0.78
N PHE A 8 -10.08 -7.19 0.95
CA PHE A 8 -9.05 -6.18 0.70
C PHE A 8 -9.14 -5.68 -0.74
N ILE A 9 -9.23 -6.59 -1.70
CA ILE A 9 -9.28 -6.25 -3.11
C ILE A 9 -10.57 -5.49 -3.45
N GLU A 10 -11.69 -5.87 -2.87
CA GLU A 10 -12.96 -5.18 -3.10
C GLU A 10 -12.88 -3.73 -2.61
N LYS A 11 -12.32 -3.50 -1.43
CA LYS A 11 -12.15 -2.14 -0.92
C LYS A 11 -11.19 -1.36 -1.82
N LEU A 12 -10.10 -1.99 -2.22
CA LEU A 12 -9.12 -1.35 -3.08
C LEU A 12 -9.74 -0.94 -4.41
N SER A 13 -10.62 -1.76 -4.96
CA SER A 13 -11.22 -1.49 -6.26
C SER A 13 -12.13 -0.26 -6.25
N VAL A 14 -12.59 0.18 -5.08
CA VAL A 14 -13.35 1.42 -4.95
C VAL A 14 -12.53 2.54 -4.32
N GLY A 15 -11.21 2.39 -4.32
CA GLY A 15 -10.31 3.44 -3.87
C GLY A 15 -10.11 3.51 -2.37
N LYS A 16 -10.50 2.49 -1.63
CA LYS A 16 -10.34 2.46 -0.17
C LYS A 16 -9.17 1.56 0.20
N PHE A 17 -8.22 2.11 0.93
CA PHE A 17 -7.09 1.35 1.41
C PHE A 17 -7.30 1.02 2.88
N GLN A 18 -7.56 -0.25 3.15
CA GLN A 18 -7.74 -0.76 4.50
C GLN A 18 -6.81 -1.96 4.69
N VAL A 19 -6.34 -2.17 5.89
CA VAL A 19 -5.36 -3.20 6.19
C VAL A 19 -5.91 -4.09 7.29
N PRO A 20 -5.71 -5.42 7.22
CA PRO A 20 -6.12 -6.32 8.28
C PRO A 20 -5.35 -6.03 9.57
N ARG A 21 -6.07 -5.94 10.67
CA ARG A 21 -5.48 -5.82 11.99
C ARG A 21 -5.96 -6.97 12.85
N CYS A 22 -5.05 -7.57 13.61
CA CYS A 22 -5.38 -8.68 14.49
C CYS A 22 -6.22 -8.19 15.66
N GLY A 23 -7.33 -8.88 15.93
CA GLY A 23 -8.21 -8.51 17.03
C GLY A 23 -7.65 -8.83 18.41
N SER A 24 -6.65 -9.69 18.49
CA SER A 24 -6.08 -10.10 19.78
C SER A 24 -4.80 -9.35 20.11
N CYS A 25 -3.80 -9.39 19.23
CA CYS A 25 -2.51 -8.76 19.51
C CYS A 25 -2.36 -7.38 18.89
N ASN A 26 -3.38 -6.92 18.17
CA ASN A 26 -3.43 -5.57 17.58
C ASN A 26 -2.35 -5.30 16.54
N THR A 27 -1.77 -6.34 15.97
CA THR A 27 -0.75 -6.22 14.94
C THR A 27 -1.39 -6.01 13.59
N MET A 28 -0.86 -5.08 12.81
CA MET A 28 -1.26 -4.97 11.41
C MET A 28 -0.64 -6.09 10.61
N VAL A 29 -1.42 -6.70 9.73
CA VAL A 29 -0.99 -7.87 8.98
C VAL A 29 -0.77 -7.48 7.53
N TRP A 30 0.48 -7.59 7.09
CA TRP A 30 0.85 -7.28 5.72
C TRP A 30 1.90 -8.29 5.24
N PRO A 31 1.73 -8.91 4.09
CA PRO A 31 0.59 -8.78 3.16
C PRO A 31 -0.74 -9.20 3.79
N PRO A 32 -1.88 -8.76 3.22
CA PRO A 32 -3.18 -9.03 3.84
C PRO A 32 -3.41 -10.51 4.08
N CYS A 33 -3.84 -10.84 5.29
CA CYS A 33 -4.04 -12.21 5.69
C CYS A 33 -5.20 -12.32 6.68
N HIS A 34 -5.99 -13.39 6.56
CA HIS A 34 -7.20 -13.60 7.36
C HIS A 34 -6.91 -13.81 8.81
N TYR A 35 -5.79 -14.45 9.04
CA TYR A 35 -5.36 -14.79 10.37
C TYR A 35 -4.01 -14.17 10.62
N CYS A 36 -3.81 -13.72 11.84
CA CYS A 36 -2.54 -13.15 12.24
C CYS A 36 -1.45 -14.23 12.22
N PRO A 37 -0.32 -14.00 11.55
CA PRO A 37 0.76 -14.99 11.54
C PRO A 37 1.43 -15.16 12.90
N LEU A 38 1.23 -14.22 13.82
CA LEU A 38 1.85 -14.30 15.13
C LEU A 38 1.00 -15.04 16.16
N CYS A 39 -0.31 -14.79 16.20
CA CYS A 39 -1.15 -15.37 17.23
C CYS A 39 -2.33 -16.18 16.66
N HIS A 40 -2.47 -16.24 15.34
CA HIS A 40 -3.48 -17.01 14.64
C HIS A 40 -4.92 -16.56 14.87
N SER A 41 -5.15 -15.42 15.48
CA SER A 41 -6.48 -14.86 15.62
C SER A 41 -6.94 -14.23 14.31
N LYS A 42 -8.25 -14.09 14.17
CA LYS A 42 -8.83 -13.46 12.98
C LYS A 42 -8.45 -11.99 12.91
N THR A 43 -8.31 -11.52 11.67
CA THR A 43 -8.07 -10.10 11.41
C THR A 43 -9.33 -9.45 10.88
N ALA A 44 -9.39 -8.13 11.00
CA ALA A 44 -10.46 -7.32 10.42
C ALA A 44 -9.84 -6.12 9.72
N LEU A 45 -10.44 -5.73 8.60
CA LEU A 45 -9.95 -4.58 7.85
C LEU A 45 -10.21 -3.28 8.61
N GLU A 46 -9.22 -2.41 8.64
CA GLU A 46 -9.32 -1.11 9.28
C GLU A 46 -8.68 -0.05 8.41
N ASP A 47 -9.18 1.16 8.51
CA ASP A 47 -8.55 2.31 7.88
C ASP A 47 -7.23 2.59 8.57
N ILE A 48 -6.24 2.99 7.79
CA ILE A 48 -4.96 3.42 8.34
C ILE A 48 -4.62 4.79 7.79
N GLU A 49 -3.67 5.45 8.44
CA GLU A 49 -3.20 6.73 7.96
C GLU A 49 -2.53 6.57 6.62
N THR A 50 -2.86 7.45 5.67
CA THR A 50 -2.34 7.36 4.31
C THR A 50 -1.10 8.19 4.08
N ILE A 51 -0.52 8.73 5.15
CA ILE A 51 0.75 9.47 5.08
C ILE A 51 1.85 8.51 5.49
N GLY A 52 2.92 8.50 4.71
CA GLY A 52 4.06 7.63 4.97
C GLY A 52 5.37 8.33 4.72
N THR A 53 6.44 7.56 4.84
CA THR A 53 7.79 8.04 4.62
C THR A 53 8.38 7.33 3.40
N LEU A 54 8.93 8.11 2.48
CA LEU A 54 9.60 7.55 1.31
C LEU A 54 10.94 6.97 1.74
N LEU A 55 11.11 5.68 1.57
CA LEU A 55 12.34 5.00 1.96
C LEU A 55 13.38 5.05 0.86
N GLU A 56 12.97 4.76 -0.36
CA GLU A 56 13.85 4.84 -1.52
C GLU A 56 13.00 4.99 -2.77
N PHE A 57 13.59 5.45 -3.84
CA PHE A 57 12.85 5.62 -5.09
C PHE A 57 13.79 5.43 -6.27
N THR A 58 13.19 5.17 -7.44
CA THR A 58 13.93 5.04 -8.67
C THR A 58 13.13 5.68 -9.81
N ASN A 59 13.86 6.29 -10.73
CA ASN A 59 13.29 6.83 -11.95
C ASN A 59 13.59 5.85 -13.08
N SER A 60 12.58 5.53 -13.86
CA SER A 60 12.71 4.60 -14.97
C SER A 60 12.26 5.27 -16.25
N SER A 61 12.98 4.98 -17.33
CA SER A 61 12.61 5.46 -18.65
C SER A 61 12.71 4.29 -19.60
N ILE A 62 11.55 3.80 -20.05
CA ILE A 62 11.47 2.67 -20.96
C ILE A 62 10.67 3.14 -22.17
N GLU A 63 11.27 3.04 -23.36
CA GLU A 63 10.63 3.42 -24.62
C GLU A 63 10.06 4.85 -24.57
N GLY A 64 10.81 5.76 -23.93
CA GLY A 64 10.39 7.16 -23.83
C GLY A 64 9.35 7.45 -22.76
N ILE A 65 8.89 6.42 -22.05
CA ILE A 65 7.93 6.59 -20.96
C ILE A 65 8.70 6.71 -19.65
N HIS A 66 8.49 7.82 -18.96
CA HIS A 66 9.14 8.07 -17.67
C HIS A 66 8.22 7.65 -16.56
N SER A 67 8.73 6.86 -15.64
CA SER A 67 7.99 6.41 -14.46
C SER A 67 8.87 6.56 -13.23
N THR A 68 8.26 6.95 -12.12
CA THR A 68 8.96 7.04 -10.86
C THR A 68 8.26 6.13 -9.86
N PHE A 69 9.01 5.23 -9.26
CA PHE A 69 8.50 4.29 -8.28
C PHE A 69 9.22 4.51 -6.97
N GLY A 70 8.51 4.33 -5.87
CA GLY A 70 9.12 4.49 -4.57
C GLY A 70 8.58 3.51 -3.56
N LEU A 71 9.44 3.11 -2.64
CA LEU A 71 9.06 2.26 -1.51
C LEU A 71 8.67 3.17 -0.36
N VAL A 72 7.44 3.04 0.10
CA VAL A 72 6.86 3.91 1.13
C VAL A 72 6.53 3.08 2.36
N ASP A 73 6.92 3.58 3.52
CA ASP A 73 6.54 2.98 4.81
C ASP A 73 5.33 3.74 5.35
N MET A 74 4.18 3.08 5.39
CA MET A 74 2.95 3.62 5.96
C MET A 74 2.60 2.82 7.20
N SER A 75 2.81 3.39 8.36
CA SER A 75 2.45 2.74 9.64
C SER A 75 3.08 1.35 9.80
N GLY A 76 4.28 1.16 9.28
CA GLY A 76 4.99 -0.11 9.33
C GLY A 76 4.75 -1.03 8.14
N ILE A 77 3.88 -0.64 7.24
CA ILE A 77 3.60 -1.39 6.01
C ILE A 77 4.41 -0.79 4.88
N LYS A 78 5.09 -1.62 4.13
CA LYS A 78 5.91 -1.14 3.01
C LYS A 78 5.19 -1.42 1.70
N LEU A 79 4.95 -0.36 0.95
CA LEU A 79 4.27 -0.43 -0.34
C LEU A 79 5.15 0.16 -1.43
N LEU A 80 5.10 -0.47 -2.59
CA LEU A 80 5.72 0.10 -3.78
C LEU A 80 4.67 0.95 -4.48
N GLY A 81 4.90 2.25 -4.52
CA GLY A 81 3.97 3.19 -5.10
C GLY A 81 4.53 3.87 -6.33
N THR A 82 3.66 4.54 -7.05
CA THR A 82 4.00 5.30 -8.24
C THR A 82 3.85 6.79 -7.92
N PHE A 83 4.77 7.59 -8.45
CA PHE A 83 4.76 9.03 -8.26
C PHE A 83 4.68 9.71 -9.62
N ASN A 84 4.08 10.90 -9.65
CA ASN A 84 4.00 11.69 -10.87
C ASN A 84 5.08 12.76 -10.95
N THR A 85 6.07 12.68 -10.07
CA THR A 85 7.20 13.60 -10.08
C THR A 85 8.47 12.81 -9.85
N SER A 86 9.58 13.31 -10.39
CA SER A 86 10.89 12.73 -10.15
C SER A 86 11.67 13.50 -9.08
N GLU A 87 11.10 14.58 -8.56
CA GLU A 87 11.74 15.41 -7.55
C GLU A 87 11.40 14.90 -6.16
N LEU A 88 12.08 13.83 -5.76
CA LEU A 88 11.85 13.15 -4.49
C LEU A 88 13.13 13.09 -3.69
N LYS A 89 12.99 12.95 -2.38
CA LYS A 89 14.11 12.74 -1.46
C LYS A 89 13.78 11.61 -0.52
N GLU A 90 14.76 10.77 -0.25
CA GLU A 90 14.61 9.71 0.74
C GLU A 90 14.35 10.36 2.10
N GLY A 91 13.43 9.75 2.83
CA GLY A 91 13.04 10.27 4.15
C GLY A 91 11.92 11.29 4.13
N GLN A 92 11.51 11.76 2.94
CA GLN A 92 10.46 12.77 2.87
C GLN A 92 9.09 12.15 3.12
N LYS A 93 8.17 12.96 3.63
CA LYS A 93 6.80 12.52 3.84
C LYS A 93 6.03 12.58 2.53
N VAL A 94 5.21 11.55 2.31
CA VAL A 94 4.39 11.43 1.12
C VAL A 94 2.99 10.99 1.54
N ARG A 95 2.04 11.16 0.64
CA ARG A 95 0.64 10.82 0.90
C ARG A 95 0.11 9.97 -0.24
N MET A 96 -0.68 8.95 0.10
CA MET A 96 -1.38 8.16 -0.91
C MET A 96 -2.53 9.00 -1.47
N VAL A 97 -2.51 9.20 -2.78
CA VAL A 97 -3.55 9.97 -3.46
C VAL A 97 -4.71 9.07 -3.84
N THR A 98 -4.38 7.91 -4.39
CA THR A 98 -5.39 6.94 -4.81
C THR A 98 -4.78 5.56 -4.87
N CYS A 99 -5.64 4.57 -4.88
CA CYS A 99 -5.24 3.18 -5.04
C CYS A 99 -6.33 2.46 -5.84
N GLY A 100 -6.01 1.28 -6.34
CA GLY A 100 -7.00 0.53 -7.10
C GLY A 100 -6.43 -0.72 -7.73
N LEU A 101 -7.22 -1.27 -8.65
CA LEU A 101 -6.85 -2.45 -9.42
C LEU A 101 -6.72 -2.11 -10.88
N ARG A 102 -5.70 -2.67 -11.51
CA ARG A 102 -5.57 -2.61 -12.97
C ARG A 102 -6.43 -3.69 -13.59
N SER A 103 -6.64 -3.57 -14.90
CA SER A 103 -7.45 -4.55 -15.63
C SER A 103 -6.87 -5.95 -15.59
N ASP A 104 -5.56 -6.09 -15.34
CA ASP A 104 -4.91 -7.40 -15.25
C ASP A 104 -4.96 -7.98 -13.83
N GLY A 105 -5.63 -7.31 -12.90
CA GLY A 105 -5.76 -7.79 -11.53
C GLY A 105 -4.67 -7.35 -10.57
N THR A 106 -3.65 -6.63 -11.07
CA THR A 106 -2.61 -6.14 -10.18
C THR A 106 -3.06 -4.87 -9.47
N THR A 107 -2.50 -4.62 -8.31
CA THR A 107 -2.83 -3.44 -7.52
C THR A 107 -1.91 -2.28 -7.89
N PHE A 108 -2.40 -1.06 -7.64
CA PHE A 108 -1.57 0.13 -7.81
C PHE A 108 -1.83 1.10 -6.67
N TYR A 109 -0.80 1.90 -6.37
CA TYR A 109 -0.86 2.91 -5.32
C TYR A 109 -0.17 4.16 -5.84
N PHE A 110 -0.88 5.28 -5.85
CA PHE A 110 -0.30 6.56 -6.27
C PHE A 110 -0.06 7.43 -5.07
N PHE A 111 1.13 8.01 -5.01
CA PHE A 111 1.55 8.87 -3.92
C PHE A 111 1.98 10.23 -4.46
N GLU A 112 1.95 11.23 -3.60
CA GLU A 112 2.51 12.54 -3.90
C GLU A 112 3.27 13.05 -2.68
N PRO A 113 4.27 13.93 -2.88
CA PRO A 113 4.93 14.59 -1.74
C PRO A 113 3.95 15.45 -0.97
N LEU A 114 4.17 15.54 0.34
CA LEU A 114 3.39 16.45 1.18
C LEU A 114 3.84 17.88 1.01
#